data_3d6be646b07dd392468292fdd5142418
#
_entry.id   3d6be646b07dd392468292fdd5142418
#
_cell.length_a   1.000
_cell.length_b   1.000
_cell.length_c   1.000
_cell.angle_alpha   90.00
_cell.angle_beta   90.00
_cell.angle_gamma   90.00
#
_symmetry.space_group_name_H-M   'P 1'
#
loop_
_entity.id
_entity.type
_entity.pdbx_description
1 polymer ?
#
loop_
_entity_poly.entity_id
_entity_poly.type
_entity_poly.pdbx_seq_one_letter_code
_entity_poly.pdbx_strand_id
1 'polypeptide(L)'
;MNQAFRHHGLHTLGSISKELKQQRERQEVLEKIRQETAVKAERERNLFTHFVGTVTPLPHADRFEFQQQPPTPRPLQHELDEQRVLHEAMSDEFDVSTLLDVDDQLSFRRSGIGLDVTRKLRSGQWSIQRQLDLHGLRSDEAREALGQFIRLAHRTGMRCVRVVHGKGLGSPGKTPVLKAKVQRWLVQKKEVLAFVQARPAEGGAGALVVLLQPGKRKLY
;
A
#
# COMPACT_ATOMS: atom_id res chain seq x y z
N MET A 1 -15.34 -76.84 -5.24
CA MET A 1 -14.96 -75.43 -5.33
C MET A 1 -15.36 -74.72 -4.01
N ASN A 2 -14.57 -74.82 -2.93
CA ASN A 2 -14.85 -74.01 -1.70
C ASN A 2 -13.80 -74.22 -0.60
N GLN A 3 -12.51 -74.10 -0.90
CA GLN A 3 -11.48 -74.13 0.14
C GLN A 3 -10.50 -72.95 0.11
N ALA A 4 -10.56 -72.06 -0.91
CA ALA A 4 -9.60 -70.98 -1.03
C ALA A 4 -9.99 -69.68 -0.27
N PHE A 5 -11.22 -69.56 0.22
CA PHE A 5 -11.71 -68.32 0.86
C PHE A 5 -11.48 -68.20 2.39
N ARG A 6 -11.08 -69.29 3.09
CA ARG A 6 -10.93 -69.31 4.55
C ARG A 6 -9.54 -68.87 5.04
N HIS A 7 -8.52 -68.90 4.21
CA HIS A 7 -7.15 -68.59 4.67
C HIS A 7 -6.78 -67.10 4.61
N HIS A 8 -7.48 -66.28 3.79
CA HIS A 8 -7.17 -64.84 3.69
C HIS A 8 -7.71 -64.02 4.86
N GLY A 9 -8.77 -64.46 5.52
CA GLY A 9 -9.38 -63.77 6.65
C GLY A 9 -8.59 -63.90 7.95
N LEU A 10 -7.86 -64.95 8.18
CA LEU A 10 -7.12 -65.19 9.42
C LEU A 10 -5.80 -64.39 9.50
N HIS A 11 -5.15 -64.16 8.36
CA HIS A 11 -3.94 -63.36 8.26
C HIS A 11 -4.21 -61.88 8.52
N THR A 12 -5.34 -61.36 7.98
CA THR A 12 -5.75 -59.96 8.21
C THR A 12 -6.19 -59.70 9.65
N LEU A 13 -6.80 -60.66 10.33
CA LEU A 13 -7.14 -60.58 11.76
C LEU A 13 -5.89 -60.51 12.66
N GLY A 14 -4.83 -61.23 12.28
CA GLY A 14 -3.56 -61.19 12.98
C GLY A 14 -2.84 -59.83 12.88
N SER A 15 -2.90 -59.17 11.70
CA SER A 15 -2.33 -57.84 11.53
C SER A 15 -3.11 -56.77 12.28
N ILE A 16 -4.44 -56.81 12.21
CA ILE A 16 -5.32 -55.86 12.95
C ILE A 16 -5.13 -56.03 14.45
N SER A 17 -5.00 -57.28 14.96
CA SER A 17 -4.73 -57.52 16.39
C SER A 17 -3.40 -56.92 16.83
N LYS A 18 -2.34 -57.01 16.01
CA LYS A 18 -1.05 -56.38 16.28
C LYS A 18 -1.12 -54.87 16.29
N GLU A 19 -1.82 -54.28 15.31
CA GLU A 19 -2.02 -52.83 15.23
C GLU A 19 -2.79 -52.30 16.44
N LEU A 20 -3.87 -52.96 16.85
CA LEU A 20 -4.65 -52.59 18.03
C LEU A 20 -3.80 -52.70 19.31
N LYS A 21 -2.94 -53.70 19.43
CA LYS A 21 -2.04 -53.84 20.55
C LYS A 21 -1.01 -52.71 20.60
N GLN A 22 -0.41 -52.39 19.46
CA GLN A 22 0.50 -51.24 19.34
C GLN A 22 -0.17 -49.90 19.61
N GLN A 23 -1.41 -49.71 19.17
CA GLN A 23 -2.16 -48.50 19.49
C GLN A 23 -2.44 -48.36 20.98
N ARG A 24 -2.83 -49.43 21.66
CA ARG A 24 -3.04 -49.43 23.11
C ARG A 24 -1.73 -49.11 23.87
N GLU A 25 -0.64 -49.73 23.49
CA GLU A 25 0.68 -49.46 24.11
C GLU A 25 1.10 -48.00 23.91
N ARG A 26 0.88 -47.45 22.73
CA ARG A 26 1.13 -46.01 22.46
C ARG A 26 0.23 -45.09 23.25
N GLN A 27 -1.03 -45.42 23.41
CA GLN A 27 -1.96 -44.66 24.23
C GLN A 27 -1.57 -44.69 25.73
N GLU A 28 -1.20 -45.81 26.25
CA GLU A 28 -0.74 -45.94 27.62
C GLU A 28 0.54 -45.15 27.91
N VAL A 29 1.49 -45.14 26.97
CA VAL A 29 2.71 -44.33 27.06
C VAL A 29 2.38 -42.83 27.04
N LEU A 30 1.52 -42.40 26.13
CA LEU A 30 1.09 -40.99 26.05
C LEU A 30 0.35 -40.54 27.30
N GLU A 31 -0.47 -41.42 27.87
CA GLU A 31 -1.23 -41.13 29.08
C GLU A 31 -0.30 -41.01 30.32
N LYS A 32 0.71 -41.87 30.41
CA LYS A 32 1.75 -41.75 31.42
C LYS A 32 2.54 -40.44 31.32
N ILE A 33 2.97 -40.06 30.09
CA ILE A 33 3.68 -38.80 29.84
C ILE A 33 2.79 -37.60 30.25
N ARG A 34 1.51 -37.66 29.92
CA ARG A 34 0.55 -36.61 30.26
C ARG A 34 0.35 -36.49 31.77
N GLN A 35 0.29 -37.61 32.48
CA GLN A 35 0.18 -37.62 33.94
C GLN A 35 1.45 -37.09 34.61
N GLU A 36 2.62 -37.52 34.15
CA GLU A 36 3.91 -37.01 34.66
C GLU A 36 4.08 -35.49 34.42
N THR A 37 3.72 -35.01 33.22
CA THR A 37 3.79 -33.60 32.94
C THR A 37 2.78 -32.77 33.75
N ALA A 38 1.60 -33.30 34.01
CA ALA A 38 0.60 -32.67 34.87
C ALA A 38 1.07 -32.57 36.32
N VAL A 39 1.62 -33.64 36.87
CA VAL A 39 2.18 -33.68 38.24
C VAL A 39 3.38 -32.71 38.38
N LYS A 40 4.21 -32.63 37.32
CA LYS A 40 5.35 -31.72 37.32
C LYS A 40 4.88 -30.25 37.28
N ALA A 41 3.90 -29.94 36.44
CA ALA A 41 3.31 -28.60 36.35
C ALA A 41 2.60 -28.19 37.65
N GLU A 42 1.97 -29.12 38.33
CA GLU A 42 1.33 -28.86 39.62
C GLU A 42 2.37 -28.63 40.74
N ARG A 43 3.44 -29.38 40.74
CA ARG A 43 4.57 -29.12 41.66
C ARG A 43 5.20 -27.75 41.42
N GLU A 44 5.42 -27.39 40.18
CA GLU A 44 5.97 -26.07 39.82
C GLU A 44 5.02 -24.93 40.24
N ARG A 45 3.72 -25.07 40.06
CA ARG A 45 2.72 -24.10 40.52
C ARG A 45 2.72 -23.93 42.04
N ASN A 46 2.89 -25.04 42.75
CA ASN A 46 2.84 -25.07 44.22
C ASN A 46 4.18 -24.79 44.89
N LEU A 47 5.28 -24.73 44.11
CA LEU A 47 6.61 -24.42 44.64
C LEU A 47 6.62 -23.10 45.39
N PHE A 48 5.99 -22.06 44.84
CA PHE A 48 5.94 -20.75 45.47
C PHE A 48 5.18 -20.78 46.81
N THR A 49 3.99 -21.38 46.81
CA THR A 49 3.17 -21.51 48.04
C THR A 49 3.82 -22.40 49.08
N HIS A 50 4.60 -23.36 48.67
CA HIS A 50 5.32 -24.26 49.60
C HIS A 50 6.52 -23.57 50.26
N PHE A 51 7.24 -22.69 49.55
CA PHE A 51 8.40 -21.97 50.09
C PHE A 51 8.04 -20.71 50.84
N VAL A 52 6.96 -20.03 50.45
CA VAL A 52 6.56 -18.73 51.02
C VAL A 52 5.56 -18.88 52.17
N GLY A 53 4.92 -20.06 52.29
CA GLY A 53 3.91 -20.31 53.33
C GLY A 53 2.57 -19.59 53.01
N THR A 54 1.73 -19.44 54.01
CA THR A 54 0.44 -18.76 53.89
C THR A 54 0.64 -17.27 53.67
N VAL A 55 0.44 -16.80 52.48
CA VAL A 55 0.48 -15.36 52.13
C VAL A 55 -0.85 -14.72 52.45
N THR A 56 -0.84 -13.68 53.29
CA THR A 56 -2.00 -12.83 53.47
C THR A 56 -2.06 -11.87 52.30
N PRO A 57 -3.14 -11.87 51.46
CA PRO A 57 -3.26 -10.91 50.40
C PRO A 57 -3.27 -9.50 50.96
N LEU A 58 -2.47 -8.62 50.40
CA LEU A 58 -2.50 -7.21 50.74
C LEU A 58 -3.92 -6.69 50.57
N PRO A 59 -4.48 -5.94 51.54
CA PRO A 59 -5.76 -5.26 51.33
C PRO A 59 -5.68 -4.44 50.03
N HIS A 60 -6.71 -4.53 49.20
CA HIS A 60 -6.80 -3.72 48.00
C HIS A 60 -6.69 -2.24 48.42
N ALA A 61 -5.49 -1.70 48.38
CA ALA A 61 -5.34 -0.24 48.36
C ALA A 61 -6.05 0.24 47.09
N ASP A 62 -6.91 1.27 47.22
CA ASP A 62 -7.54 1.92 46.09
C ASP A 62 -6.50 2.22 45.01
N ARG A 63 -6.31 1.26 44.11
CA ARG A 63 -5.53 1.51 42.89
C ARG A 63 -6.38 2.41 42.05
N PHE A 64 -5.98 3.64 41.96
CA PHE A 64 -6.48 4.57 40.97
C PHE A 64 -6.15 3.95 39.61
N GLU A 65 -7.08 3.22 39.04
CA GLU A 65 -6.95 2.75 37.66
C GLU A 65 -7.07 3.99 36.79
N PHE A 66 -5.93 4.43 36.27
CA PHE A 66 -5.89 5.42 35.21
C PHE A 66 -6.63 4.81 34.03
N GLN A 67 -7.92 5.10 33.88
CA GLN A 67 -8.65 4.78 32.67
C GLN A 67 -8.02 5.60 31.56
N GLN A 68 -7.07 5.01 30.85
CA GLN A 68 -6.62 5.57 29.59
C GLN A 68 -7.86 5.69 28.71
N GLN A 69 -8.25 6.92 28.42
CA GLN A 69 -9.30 7.14 27.44
C GLN A 69 -8.91 6.41 26.15
N PRO A 70 -9.76 5.53 25.62
CA PRO A 70 -9.44 4.82 24.38
C PRO A 70 -9.11 5.88 23.32
N PRO A 71 -8.06 5.68 22.53
CA PRO A 71 -7.72 6.60 21.46
C PRO A 71 -8.94 6.81 20.58
N THR A 72 -9.18 8.05 20.18
CA THR A 72 -10.29 8.40 19.30
C THR A 72 -10.28 7.45 18.09
N PRO A 73 -11.41 6.83 17.72
CA PRO A 73 -11.46 5.89 16.62
C PRO A 73 -10.99 6.61 15.34
N ARG A 74 -9.84 6.16 14.81
CA ARG A 74 -9.37 6.61 13.50
C ARG A 74 -10.12 5.82 12.44
N PRO A 75 -10.72 6.46 11.45
CA PRO A 75 -11.41 5.78 10.37
C PRO A 75 -10.39 5.21 9.37
N LEU A 76 -9.59 4.21 9.79
CA LEU A 76 -8.55 3.59 8.96
C LEU A 76 -9.10 3.05 7.63
N GLN A 77 -10.32 2.54 7.65
CA GLN A 77 -10.99 2.02 6.46
C GLN A 77 -11.31 3.15 5.46
N HIS A 78 -11.74 4.29 5.96
CA HIS A 78 -11.98 5.47 5.14
C HIS A 78 -10.69 6.03 4.52
N GLU A 79 -9.60 6.04 5.30
CA GLU A 79 -8.27 6.44 4.79
C GLU A 79 -7.77 5.48 3.70
N LEU A 80 -7.97 4.18 3.86
CA LEU A 80 -7.63 3.16 2.87
C LEU A 80 -8.50 3.26 1.62
N ASP A 81 -9.80 3.51 1.77
CA ASP A 81 -10.72 3.70 0.65
C ASP A 81 -10.41 5.00 -0.11
N GLU A 82 -10.09 6.08 0.58
CA GLU A 82 -9.61 7.31 -0.07
C GLU A 82 -8.31 7.07 -0.85
N GLN A 83 -7.39 6.28 -0.31
CA GLN A 83 -6.17 5.91 -1.01
C GLN A 83 -6.45 5.05 -2.25
N ARG A 84 -7.38 4.09 -2.17
CA ARG A 84 -7.82 3.27 -3.32
C ARG A 84 -8.48 4.13 -4.40
N VAL A 85 -9.43 4.97 -4.03
CA VAL A 85 -10.08 5.90 -4.97
C VAL A 85 -9.06 6.81 -5.65
N LEU A 86 -8.04 7.26 -4.93
CA LEU A 86 -6.95 8.07 -5.50
C LEU A 86 -6.05 7.25 -6.43
N HIS A 87 -5.86 5.96 -6.17
CA HIS A 87 -5.09 5.07 -7.04
C HIS A 87 -5.86 4.73 -8.32
N GLU A 88 -7.15 4.42 -8.20
CA GLU A 88 -8.07 4.16 -9.32
C GLU A 88 -8.33 5.42 -10.18
N ALA A 89 -8.30 6.61 -9.57
CA ALA A 89 -8.50 7.88 -10.29
C ALA A 89 -7.35 8.26 -11.25
N MET A 90 -6.29 7.44 -11.34
CA MET A 90 -5.20 7.59 -12.31
C MET A 90 -5.11 6.35 -13.20
N SER A 91 -6.14 6.12 -14.02
CA SER A 91 -6.16 5.00 -14.96
C SER A 91 -5.18 5.19 -16.12
N ASP A 92 -4.50 4.11 -16.49
CA ASP A 92 -3.69 4.06 -17.71
C ASP A 92 -4.55 3.91 -18.98
N GLU A 93 -5.82 3.53 -18.83
CA GLU A 93 -6.75 3.26 -19.92
C GLU A 93 -7.47 4.52 -20.45
N PHE A 94 -7.35 5.64 -19.73
CA PHE A 94 -8.01 6.88 -20.15
C PHE A 94 -7.39 7.42 -21.45
N ASP A 95 -8.18 7.47 -22.51
CA ASP A 95 -7.74 8.02 -23.80
C ASP A 95 -7.76 9.55 -23.77
N VAL A 96 -6.58 10.14 -23.80
CA VAL A 96 -6.36 11.59 -23.72
C VAL A 96 -6.12 12.22 -25.08
N SER A 97 -6.03 11.40 -26.13
CA SER A 97 -5.64 11.87 -27.47
C SER A 97 -6.53 12.98 -28.02
N THR A 98 -7.82 12.95 -27.67
CA THR A 98 -8.81 13.98 -28.04
C THR A 98 -8.76 15.24 -27.19
N LEU A 99 -8.15 15.21 -26.02
CA LEU A 99 -8.09 16.34 -25.08
C LEU A 99 -6.78 17.11 -25.14
N LEU A 100 -5.76 16.51 -25.75
CA LEU A 100 -4.49 17.17 -26.00
C LEU A 100 -4.63 17.94 -27.29
N ASP A 101 -4.49 19.27 -27.23
CA ASP A 101 -4.24 20.05 -28.44
C ASP A 101 -2.93 19.51 -29.02
N VAL A 102 -3.05 18.72 -30.11
CA VAL A 102 -1.93 18.13 -30.85
C VAL A 102 -1.35 19.22 -31.76
N ASP A 103 -0.89 20.29 -31.14
CA ASP A 103 0.09 21.16 -31.74
C ASP A 103 1.46 20.52 -31.63
N ASP A 104 2.41 20.79 -32.54
CA ASP A 104 3.82 20.37 -32.49
C ASP A 104 4.50 20.63 -31.15
N GLN A 105 3.85 21.36 -30.24
CA GLN A 105 4.29 21.79 -28.92
C GLN A 105 3.37 21.33 -27.79
N LEU A 106 2.94 20.11 -27.81
CA LEU A 106 2.18 19.39 -26.77
C LEU A 106 1.67 20.27 -25.60
N SER A 107 0.40 20.64 -25.62
CA SER A 107 -0.25 21.40 -24.56
C SER A 107 -1.59 20.80 -24.17
N PHE A 108 -1.96 20.97 -22.93
CA PHE A 108 -3.28 20.64 -22.40
C PHE A 108 -3.82 21.85 -21.64
N ARG A 109 -5.10 22.10 -21.78
CA ARG A 109 -5.84 23.07 -20.97
C ARG A 109 -7.22 22.53 -20.64
N ARG A 110 -7.65 22.75 -19.43
CA ARG A 110 -8.99 22.38 -18.99
C ARG A 110 -10.02 23.33 -19.60
N SER A 111 -11.25 22.86 -19.86
CA SER A 111 -12.36 23.68 -20.27
C SER A 111 -12.52 24.91 -19.37
N GLY A 112 -12.69 26.10 -19.96
CA GLY A 112 -12.73 27.38 -19.24
C GLY A 112 -11.38 28.07 -19.03
N ILE A 113 -10.27 27.46 -19.42
CA ILE A 113 -8.94 28.09 -19.40
C ILE A 113 -8.64 28.66 -20.80
N GLY A 114 -8.32 29.95 -20.86
CA GLY A 114 -8.01 30.63 -22.11
C GLY A 114 -6.66 30.21 -22.72
N LEU A 115 -6.52 30.37 -24.04
CA LEU A 115 -5.27 30.12 -24.77
C LEU A 115 -4.10 30.99 -24.30
N ASP A 116 -4.40 32.16 -23.76
CA ASP A 116 -3.42 33.10 -23.20
C ASP A 116 -2.66 32.46 -22.01
N VAL A 117 -3.31 31.58 -21.23
CA VAL A 117 -2.69 30.91 -20.10
C VAL A 117 -1.60 29.94 -20.58
N THR A 118 -1.87 29.10 -21.57
CA THR A 118 -0.86 28.20 -22.15
C THR A 118 0.29 28.95 -22.82
N ARG A 119 -0.02 30.08 -23.49
CA ARG A 119 1.00 30.95 -24.08
C ARG A 119 1.91 31.56 -22.99
N LYS A 120 1.34 32.08 -21.91
CA LYS A 120 2.07 32.62 -20.78
C LYS A 120 2.89 31.55 -20.08
N LEU A 121 2.37 30.30 -19.99
CA LEU A 121 3.09 29.20 -19.41
C LEU A 121 4.32 28.82 -20.26
N ARG A 122 4.16 28.75 -21.57
CA ARG A 122 5.28 28.51 -22.51
C ARG A 122 6.33 29.63 -22.50
N SER A 123 5.92 30.87 -22.38
CA SER A 123 6.87 32.01 -22.31
C SER A 123 7.60 32.11 -20.97
N GLY A 124 7.22 31.27 -19.98
CA GLY A 124 7.84 31.25 -18.66
C GLY A 124 7.47 32.45 -17.79
N GLN A 125 6.31 33.08 -18.01
CA GLN A 125 5.82 34.13 -17.14
C GLN A 125 5.46 33.65 -15.72
N TRP A 126 5.30 32.33 -15.57
CA TRP A 126 5.04 31.68 -14.27
C TRP A 126 6.35 31.12 -13.72
N SER A 127 6.75 31.58 -12.55
CA SER A 127 7.93 31.02 -11.89
C SER A 127 7.66 29.58 -11.42
N ILE A 128 8.58 28.68 -11.74
CA ILE A 128 8.52 27.28 -11.30
C ILE A 128 8.87 27.24 -9.82
N GLN A 129 7.91 26.86 -8.98
CA GLN A 129 8.06 26.88 -7.52
C GLN A 129 8.63 25.56 -6.98
N ARG A 130 8.42 24.45 -7.67
CA ARG A 130 8.94 23.13 -7.31
C ARG A 130 9.07 22.24 -8.52
N GLN A 131 9.91 21.22 -8.41
CA GLN A 131 10.04 20.20 -9.46
C GLN A 131 9.94 18.81 -8.88
N LEU A 132 9.48 17.88 -9.72
CA LEU A 132 9.49 16.44 -9.50
C LEU A 132 10.26 15.78 -10.62
N ASP A 133 11.15 14.88 -10.29
CA ASP A 133 11.87 14.08 -11.24
C ASP A 133 11.38 12.62 -11.18
N LEU A 134 10.92 12.12 -12.33
CA LEU A 134 10.37 10.77 -12.51
C LEU A 134 11.27 9.91 -13.42
N HIS A 135 12.37 10.46 -13.94
CA HIS A 135 13.22 9.71 -14.85
C HIS A 135 13.80 8.48 -14.16
N GLY A 136 13.82 7.35 -14.86
CA GLY A 136 14.35 6.10 -14.32
C GLY A 136 13.38 5.33 -13.40
N LEU A 137 12.27 5.92 -13.00
CA LEU A 137 11.26 5.23 -12.18
C LEU A 137 10.41 4.26 -13.02
N ARG A 138 9.90 3.20 -12.38
CA ARG A 138 8.87 2.34 -12.96
C ARG A 138 7.53 3.06 -13.00
N SER A 139 6.64 2.60 -13.88
CA SER A 139 5.32 3.25 -14.08
C SER A 139 4.53 3.45 -12.79
N ASP A 140 4.48 2.43 -11.93
CA ASP A 140 3.68 2.49 -10.71
C ASP A 140 4.28 3.44 -9.68
N GLU A 141 5.61 3.40 -9.52
CA GLU A 141 6.36 4.33 -8.66
C GLU A 141 6.21 5.77 -9.14
N ALA A 142 6.32 5.99 -10.46
CA ALA A 142 6.16 7.31 -11.06
C ALA A 142 4.72 7.85 -10.89
N ARG A 143 3.70 6.98 -11.02
CA ARG A 143 2.29 7.32 -10.80
C ARG A 143 2.05 7.79 -9.37
N GLU A 144 2.55 7.02 -8.41
CA GLU A 144 2.39 7.33 -6.99
C GLU A 144 3.12 8.62 -6.62
N ALA A 145 4.38 8.77 -7.02
CA ALA A 145 5.19 9.96 -6.78
C ALA A 145 4.53 11.21 -7.38
N LEU A 146 4.00 11.13 -8.61
CA LEU A 146 3.27 12.22 -9.23
C LEU A 146 2.00 12.59 -8.46
N GLY A 147 1.22 11.57 -8.04
CA GLY A 147 0.01 11.78 -7.27
C GLY A 147 0.27 12.49 -5.94
N GLN A 148 1.27 12.04 -5.19
CA GLN A 148 1.70 12.66 -3.94
C GLN A 148 2.20 14.09 -4.15
N PHE A 149 3.02 14.31 -5.18
CA PHE A 149 3.56 15.61 -5.51
C PHE A 149 2.50 16.64 -5.84
N ILE A 150 1.53 16.32 -6.72
CA ILE A 150 0.45 17.23 -7.11
C ILE A 150 -0.43 17.60 -5.90
N ARG A 151 -0.79 16.61 -5.06
CA ARG A 151 -1.55 16.86 -3.83
C ARG A 151 -0.81 17.78 -2.88
N LEU A 152 0.50 17.54 -2.67
CA LEU A 152 1.32 18.37 -1.80
C LEU A 152 1.45 19.79 -2.36
N ALA A 153 1.78 19.94 -3.65
CA ALA A 153 1.92 21.23 -4.30
C ALA A 153 0.61 22.06 -4.22
N HIS A 154 -0.53 21.42 -4.47
CA HIS A 154 -1.84 22.08 -4.36
C HIS A 154 -2.14 22.50 -2.90
N ARG A 155 -1.88 21.61 -1.92
CA ARG A 155 -2.10 21.88 -0.50
C ARG A 155 -1.24 23.04 0.02
N THR A 156 0.00 23.15 -0.47
CA THR A 156 0.94 24.22 -0.10
C THR A 156 0.73 25.50 -0.91
N GLY A 157 -0.29 25.55 -1.78
CA GLY A 157 -0.66 26.75 -2.56
C GLY A 157 0.28 27.04 -3.73
N MET A 158 1.10 26.06 -4.15
CA MET A 158 1.94 26.20 -5.33
C MET A 158 1.09 26.28 -6.60
N ARG A 159 1.48 27.18 -7.52
CA ARG A 159 0.74 27.42 -8.75
C ARG A 159 1.41 26.85 -9.98
N CYS A 160 2.71 26.88 -10.04
CA CYS A 160 3.48 26.41 -11.19
C CYS A 160 4.56 25.45 -10.74
N VAL A 161 4.53 24.25 -11.30
CA VAL A 161 5.50 23.18 -10.98
C VAL A 161 6.04 22.54 -12.25
N ARG A 162 7.21 21.93 -12.15
CA ARG A 162 7.82 21.20 -13.25
C ARG A 162 7.84 19.70 -12.94
N VAL A 163 7.49 18.88 -13.95
CA VAL A 163 7.54 17.42 -13.87
C VAL A 163 8.48 16.92 -14.96
N VAL A 164 9.56 16.26 -14.57
CA VAL A 164 10.56 15.69 -15.49
C VAL A 164 10.26 14.19 -15.62
N HIS A 165 9.88 13.74 -16.81
CA HIS A 165 9.60 12.34 -17.11
C HIS A 165 10.70 11.66 -17.94
N GLY A 166 11.70 12.44 -18.36
CA GLY A 166 12.79 11.96 -19.20
C GLY A 166 12.45 11.88 -20.69
N LYS A 167 13.48 11.75 -21.49
CA LYS A 167 13.39 11.65 -22.96
C LYS A 167 13.27 10.20 -23.46
N GLY A 168 13.29 9.21 -22.56
CA GLY A 168 13.19 7.79 -22.90
C GLY A 168 14.47 7.16 -23.47
N LEU A 169 15.62 7.85 -23.38
CA LEU A 169 16.88 7.37 -23.96
C LEU A 169 17.40 6.09 -23.29
N GLY A 170 17.02 5.83 -22.04
CA GLY A 170 17.37 4.62 -21.28
C GLY A 170 16.32 3.50 -21.34
N SER A 171 15.21 3.68 -22.05
CA SER A 171 14.16 2.67 -22.16
C SER A 171 14.47 1.66 -23.27
N PRO A 172 14.05 0.37 -23.14
CA PRO A 172 14.10 -0.59 -24.24
C PRO A 172 13.39 0.00 -25.47
N GLY A 173 14.04 0.01 -26.61
CA GLY A 173 13.51 0.61 -27.84
C GLY A 173 13.55 2.14 -27.90
N LYS A 174 14.21 2.81 -26.96
CA LYS A 174 14.36 4.28 -26.88
C LYS A 174 13.02 5.05 -26.94
N THR A 175 11.93 4.42 -26.49
CA THR A 175 10.59 5.03 -26.46
C THR A 175 10.31 5.68 -25.09
N PRO A 176 9.84 6.93 -25.04
CA PRO A 176 9.56 7.61 -23.77
C PRO A 176 8.24 7.15 -23.14
N VAL A 177 8.22 5.94 -22.56
CA VAL A 177 7.02 5.32 -21.98
C VAL A 177 6.35 6.22 -20.94
N LEU A 178 7.13 6.87 -20.07
CA LEU A 178 6.59 7.74 -19.03
C LEU A 178 5.97 9.02 -19.59
N LYS A 179 6.41 9.52 -20.75
CA LYS A 179 5.87 10.75 -21.33
C LYS A 179 4.36 10.69 -21.53
N ALA A 180 3.89 9.68 -22.25
CA ALA A 180 2.45 9.51 -22.53
C ALA A 180 1.64 9.23 -21.25
N LYS A 181 2.20 8.41 -20.34
CA LYS A 181 1.55 8.08 -19.06
C LYS A 181 1.41 9.30 -18.16
N VAL A 182 2.47 10.07 -17.97
CA VAL A 182 2.44 11.30 -17.15
C VAL A 182 1.41 12.31 -17.67
N GLN A 183 1.29 12.46 -18.98
CA GLN A 183 0.28 13.32 -19.59
C GLN A 183 -1.14 12.84 -19.25
N ARG A 184 -1.42 11.55 -19.42
CA ARG A 184 -2.71 10.95 -19.06
C ARG A 184 -3.03 11.16 -17.59
N TRP A 185 -2.09 10.92 -16.69
CA TRP A 185 -2.28 11.09 -15.25
C TRP A 185 -2.53 12.56 -14.87
N LEU A 186 -1.83 13.52 -15.50
CA LEU A 186 -2.03 14.93 -15.24
C LEU A 186 -3.42 15.42 -15.69
N VAL A 187 -3.92 14.97 -16.86
CA VAL A 187 -5.27 15.32 -17.35
C VAL A 187 -6.36 14.85 -16.38
N GLN A 188 -6.18 13.69 -15.76
CA GLN A 188 -7.13 13.12 -14.80
C GLN A 188 -7.17 13.88 -13.47
N LYS A 189 -6.11 14.63 -13.12
CA LYS A 189 -6.04 15.39 -11.87
C LYS A 189 -6.83 16.69 -11.95
N LYS A 190 -7.88 16.81 -11.13
CA LYS A 190 -8.71 18.02 -11.06
C LYS A 190 -7.95 19.28 -10.65
N GLU A 191 -6.85 19.11 -9.93
CA GLU A 191 -5.97 20.19 -9.49
C GLU A 191 -5.17 20.81 -10.64
N VAL A 192 -5.04 20.11 -11.78
CA VAL A 192 -4.29 20.56 -12.95
C VAL A 192 -5.20 21.38 -13.84
N LEU A 193 -4.82 22.63 -14.11
CA LEU A 193 -5.53 23.55 -15.01
C LEU A 193 -5.02 23.45 -16.44
N ALA A 194 -3.69 23.45 -16.59
CA ALA A 194 -3.03 23.38 -17.87
C ALA A 194 -1.60 22.82 -17.69
N PHE A 195 -1.06 22.25 -18.74
CA PHE A 195 0.37 21.97 -18.83
C PHE A 195 0.87 22.17 -20.25
N VAL A 196 2.16 22.44 -20.37
CA VAL A 196 2.87 22.58 -21.64
C VAL A 196 4.22 21.86 -21.57
N GLN A 197 4.78 21.53 -22.73
CA GLN A 197 6.16 21.05 -22.80
C GLN A 197 7.10 22.17 -22.31
N ALA A 198 8.08 21.78 -21.49
CA ALA A 198 9.07 22.72 -20.97
C ALA A 198 9.94 23.30 -22.08
N ARG A 199 10.51 24.48 -21.84
CA ARG A 199 11.48 25.08 -22.75
C ARG A 199 12.77 24.24 -22.82
N PRO A 200 13.56 24.35 -23.89
CA PRO A 200 14.81 23.59 -24.02
C PRO A 200 15.74 23.72 -22.81
N ALA A 201 15.86 24.93 -22.25
CA ALA A 201 16.66 25.22 -21.05
C ALA A 201 16.09 24.60 -19.77
N GLU A 202 14.82 24.18 -19.76
CA GLU A 202 14.09 23.63 -18.60
C GLU A 202 13.84 22.12 -18.72
N GLY A 203 14.47 21.46 -19.69
CA GLY A 203 14.32 20.01 -19.92
C GLY A 203 13.67 19.64 -21.27
N GLY A 204 13.10 20.59 -21.99
CA GLY A 204 12.53 20.40 -23.33
C GLY A 204 11.50 19.28 -23.40
N ALA A 205 11.66 18.39 -24.39
CA ALA A 205 10.75 17.27 -24.63
C ALA A 205 10.73 16.20 -23.48
N GLY A 206 11.62 16.32 -22.49
CA GLY A 206 11.69 15.44 -21.34
C GLY A 206 10.98 15.95 -20.09
N ALA A 207 10.37 17.15 -20.15
CA ALA A 207 9.73 17.77 -19.00
C ALA A 207 8.44 18.52 -19.39
N LEU A 208 7.54 18.66 -18.41
CA LEU A 208 6.30 19.42 -18.51
C LEU A 208 6.28 20.52 -17.44
N VAL A 209 5.80 21.69 -17.81
CA VAL A 209 5.45 22.77 -16.88
C VAL A 209 3.95 22.73 -16.65
N VAL A 210 3.54 22.58 -15.39
CA VAL A 210 2.17 22.32 -14.98
C VAL A 210 1.64 23.49 -14.16
N LEU A 211 0.49 24.00 -14.53
CA LEU A 211 -0.25 25.03 -13.79
C LEU A 211 -1.34 24.37 -12.95
N LEU A 212 -1.33 24.65 -11.65
CA LEU A 212 -2.27 24.11 -10.69
C LEU A 212 -3.35 25.15 -10.31
N GLN A 213 -4.50 24.64 -9.89
CA GLN A 213 -5.54 25.47 -9.27
C GLN A 213 -4.99 26.16 -8.01
N PRO A 214 -5.51 27.36 -7.68
CA PRO A 214 -5.18 27.96 -6.41
C PRO A 214 -5.64 27.06 -5.27
N GLY A 215 -4.72 26.65 -4.41
CA GLY A 215 -5.06 25.96 -3.18
C GLY A 215 -5.95 26.84 -2.30
N LYS A 216 -6.87 26.26 -1.54
CA LYS A 216 -7.59 26.99 -0.49
C LYS A 216 -6.55 27.44 0.53
N ARG A 217 -6.19 28.74 0.51
CA ARG A 217 -5.41 29.31 1.62
C ARG A 217 -6.23 29.13 2.89
N LYS A 218 -5.77 28.30 3.81
CA LYS A 218 -6.22 28.45 5.20
C LYS A 218 -5.67 29.80 5.68
N LEU A 219 -6.54 30.78 5.75
CA LEU A 219 -6.28 31.98 6.53
C LEU A 219 -6.21 31.50 7.99
N TYR A 220 -5.02 31.52 8.54
CA TYR A 220 -4.82 31.45 10.00
C TYR A 220 -5.10 32.78 10.59
#